data_a985a0669c646e8dad2ceb0c3d25ebeb
#
_entry.id   a985a0669c646e8dad2ceb0c3d25ebeb
#
_cell.length_a   1.000
_cell.length_b   1.000
_cell.length_c   1.000
_cell.angle_alpha   90.00
_cell.angle_beta   90.00
_cell.angle_gamma   90.00
#
_symmetry.space_group_name_H-M   'P 1'
#
loop_
_entity.id
_entity.type
_entity.pdbx_description
1 polymer ?
#
loop_
_entity_poly.entity_id
_entity_poly.type
_entity_poly.pdbx_seq_one_letter_code
_entity_poly.pdbx_strand_id
1 'polypeptide(L)'
;LETLFEDAIHYADRGYVVSLSEASLLAEKRDELYQNSAFVEAYGPDPVKAGTLRSNPALAATFRLLAQEGLQGFYAGQLSKMLLDDLNAAGSPLGYEDFIYHDALACAPLHVRVAGASLYNAPPPTQGVASLAILKMFERLGVQEGEGFAHIHGLVEATKQAFLFRNDHVGDPRWMTEDAQLFLNNTERFEKLVSLIDKKHAIPWPVPERVEDTDQFGDTTWMGAVDSSGMCVS
;
A
#
# COMPACT_ATOMS: atom_id res chain seq x y z
N LEU A 1 -5.84 -9.00 22.52
CA LEU A 1 -5.44 -9.60 21.22
C LEU A 1 -6.24 -10.85 20.89
N GLU A 2 -6.45 -11.77 21.82
CA GLU A 2 -7.21 -13.01 21.58
C GLU A 2 -8.56 -12.73 20.89
N THR A 3 -9.36 -11.80 21.44
CA THR A 3 -10.65 -11.41 20.84
C THR A 3 -10.52 -10.81 19.43
N LEU A 4 -9.43 -10.07 19.16
CA LEU A 4 -9.20 -9.48 17.83
C LEU A 4 -8.81 -10.52 16.78
N PHE A 5 -8.17 -11.60 17.19
CA PHE A 5 -7.77 -12.69 16.30
C PHE A 5 -8.80 -13.81 16.19
N GLU A 6 -9.86 -13.82 17.01
CA GLU A 6 -10.81 -14.93 17.11
C GLU A 6 -11.41 -15.31 15.75
N ASP A 7 -11.98 -14.33 15.03
CA ASP A 7 -12.58 -14.57 13.72
C ASP A 7 -11.53 -14.96 12.66
N ALA A 8 -10.36 -14.30 12.67
CA ALA A 8 -9.28 -14.63 11.76
C ALA A 8 -8.76 -16.06 11.96
N ILE A 9 -8.59 -16.49 13.21
CA ILE A 9 -8.24 -17.87 13.56
C ILE A 9 -9.34 -18.84 13.12
N HIS A 10 -10.61 -18.49 13.38
CA HIS A 10 -11.74 -19.33 12.99
C HIS A 10 -11.76 -19.58 11.47
N TYR A 11 -11.70 -18.53 10.66
CA TYR A 11 -11.71 -18.67 9.20
C TYR A 11 -10.45 -19.34 8.65
N ALA A 12 -9.29 -19.08 9.23
CA ALA A 12 -8.07 -19.77 8.82
C ALA A 12 -8.10 -21.28 9.16
N ASP A 13 -8.64 -21.64 10.31
CA ASP A 13 -8.68 -23.03 10.81
C ASP A 13 -9.85 -23.84 10.20
N ARG A 14 -11.05 -23.26 10.22
CA ARG A 14 -12.28 -23.93 9.78
C ARG A 14 -12.60 -23.73 8.31
N GLY A 15 -12.03 -22.71 7.71
CA GLY A 15 -12.17 -22.37 6.32
C GLY A 15 -13.13 -21.21 6.05
N TYR A 16 -12.90 -20.62 4.90
CA TYR A 16 -13.75 -19.61 4.29
C TYR A 16 -14.21 -20.09 2.90
N VAL A 17 -15.30 -19.51 2.41
CA VAL A 17 -15.83 -19.86 1.09
C VAL A 17 -15.08 -19.07 0.01
N VAL A 18 -14.43 -19.78 -0.91
CA VAL A 18 -13.74 -19.16 -2.07
C VAL A 18 -14.72 -18.37 -2.91
N SER A 19 -14.43 -17.08 -3.12
CA SER A 19 -15.25 -16.18 -3.93
C SER A 19 -15.09 -16.44 -5.43
N LEU A 20 -16.00 -15.89 -6.24
CA LEU A 20 -15.87 -15.91 -7.70
C LEU A 20 -14.63 -15.18 -8.18
N SER A 21 -14.32 -14.02 -7.60
CA SER A 21 -13.13 -13.23 -7.94
C SER A 21 -11.83 -13.95 -7.61
N GLU A 22 -11.74 -14.57 -6.43
CA GLU A 22 -10.59 -15.37 -6.04
C GLU A 22 -10.38 -16.55 -6.99
N ALA A 23 -11.43 -17.32 -7.27
CA ALA A 23 -11.34 -18.46 -8.18
C ALA A 23 -10.91 -18.04 -9.60
N SER A 24 -11.43 -16.91 -10.12
CA SER A 24 -11.03 -16.38 -11.42
C SER A 24 -9.58 -15.94 -11.43
N LEU A 25 -9.13 -15.23 -10.41
CA LEU A 25 -7.74 -14.76 -10.30
C LEU A 25 -6.75 -15.91 -10.18
N LEU A 26 -7.06 -16.93 -9.38
CA LEU A 26 -6.23 -18.13 -9.27
C LEU A 26 -6.12 -18.90 -10.59
N ALA A 27 -7.19 -18.93 -11.37
CA ALA A 27 -7.18 -19.55 -12.69
C ALA A 27 -6.37 -18.72 -13.71
N GLU A 28 -6.51 -17.40 -13.70
CA GLU A 28 -5.78 -16.46 -14.57
C GLU A 28 -4.29 -16.45 -14.26
N LYS A 29 -3.92 -16.43 -12.98
CA LYS A 29 -2.52 -16.40 -12.51
C LYS A 29 -1.90 -17.78 -12.30
N ARG A 30 -2.52 -18.83 -12.82
CA ARG A 30 -2.08 -20.21 -12.59
C ARG A 30 -0.61 -20.43 -12.93
N ASP A 31 -0.20 -20.01 -14.09
CA ASP A 31 1.16 -20.27 -14.59
C ASP A 31 2.25 -19.51 -13.80
N GLU A 32 1.89 -18.41 -13.15
CA GLU A 32 2.76 -17.65 -12.28
C GLU A 32 2.81 -18.24 -10.86
N LEU A 33 1.65 -18.38 -10.23
CA LEU A 33 1.53 -18.75 -8.81
C LEU A 33 1.92 -20.20 -8.53
N TYR A 34 1.53 -21.11 -9.42
CA TYR A 34 1.71 -22.57 -9.20
C TYR A 34 3.11 -23.09 -9.56
N GLN A 35 4.02 -22.23 -9.99
CA GLN A 35 5.45 -22.49 -10.05
C GLN A 35 6.12 -22.38 -8.67
N ASN A 36 5.52 -21.66 -7.72
CA ASN A 36 6.04 -21.50 -6.39
C ASN A 36 5.58 -22.67 -5.51
N SER A 37 6.54 -23.48 -5.05
CA SER A 37 6.25 -24.66 -4.20
C SER A 37 5.58 -24.31 -2.87
N ALA A 38 5.96 -23.20 -2.23
CA ALA A 38 5.33 -22.76 -0.99
C ALA A 38 3.88 -22.32 -1.20
N PHE A 39 3.58 -21.69 -2.36
CA PHE A 39 2.22 -21.40 -2.74
C PHE A 39 1.39 -22.68 -2.92
N VAL A 40 1.93 -23.66 -3.64
CA VAL A 40 1.28 -24.97 -3.86
C VAL A 40 1.05 -25.70 -2.55
N GLU A 41 1.99 -25.64 -1.62
CA GLU A 41 1.84 -26.23 -0.29
C GLU A 41 0.69 -25.59 0.51
N ALA A 42 0.60 -24.24 0.47
CA ALA A 42 -0.42 -23.48 1.20
C ALA A 42 -1.81 -23.53 0.53
N TYR A 43 -1.86 -23.56 -0.80
CA TYR A 43 -3.09 -23.37 -1.59
C TYR A 43 -3.54 -24.62 -2.36
N GLY A 44 -2.74 -25.69 -2.35
CA GLY A 44 -2.99 -26.91 -3.10
C GLY A 44 -2.46 -26.83 -4.55
N PRO A 45 -2.39 -27.96 -5.25
CA PRO A 45 -1.74 -28.06 -6.56
C PRO A 45 -2.55 -27.47 -7.73
N ASP A 46 -3.84 -27.20 -7.52
CA ASP A 46 -4.74 -26.73 -8.56
C ASP A 46 -5.66 -25.61 -8.08
N PRO A 47 -6.06 -24.68 -8.99
CA PRO A 47 -7.03 -23.64 -8.68
C PRO A 47 -8.36 -24.25 -8.21
N VAL A 48 -8.89 -23.73 -7.12
CA VAL A 48 -10.17 -24.17 -6.56
C VAL A 48 -11.34 -23.44 -7.22
N LYS A 49 -12.51 -24.09 -7.21
CA LYS A 49 -13.75 -23.49 -7.72
C LYS A 49 -14.37 -22.56 -6.67
N ALA A 50 -15.06 -21.53 -7.14
CA ALA A 50 -15.89 -20.71 -6.29
C ALA A 50 -16.93 -21.56 -5.53
N GLY A 51 -17.18 -21.21 -4.27
CA GLY A 51 -18.05 -21.95 -3.39
C GLY A 51 -17.35 -23.11 -2.65
N THR A 52 -16.09 -23.41 -2.96
CA THR A 52 -15.29 -24.40 -2.20
C THR A 52 -14.90 -23.82 -0.85
N LEU A 53 -14.88 -24.65 0.19
CA LEU A 53 -14.33 -24.26 1.49
C LEU A 53 -12.82 -24.44 1.48
N ARG A 54 -12.08 -23.40 1.85
CA ARG A 54 -10.62 -23.40 1.96
C ARG A 54 -10.19 -23.03 3.37
N SER A 55 -9.24 -23.76 3.93
CA SER A 55 -8.60 -23.44 5.21
C SER A 55 -7.09 -23.29 5.06
N ASN A 56 -6.47 -22.61 6.01
CA ASN A 56 -5.03 -22.49 6.15
C ASN A 56 -4.63 -22.66 7.62
N PRO A 57 -4.48 -23.92 8.09
CA PRO A 57 -4.15 -24.19 9.49
C PRO A 57 -2.80 -23.60 9.94
N ALA A 58 -1.84 -23.43 9.02
CA ALA A 58 -0.56 -22.79 9.33
C ALA A 58 -0.76 -21.31 9.68
N LEU A 59 -1.59 -20.59 8.93
CA LEU A 59 -1.96 -19.22 9.24
C LEU A 59 -2.72 -19.11 10.57
N ALA A 60 -3.62 -20.05 10.85
CA ALA A 60 -4.31 -20.13 12.15
C ALA A 60 -3.33 -20.32 13.31
N ALA A 61 -2.30 -21.15 13.13
CA ALA A 61 -1.25 -21.33 14.14
C ALA A 61 -0.44 -20.04 14.35
N THR A 62 -0.11 -19.34 13.28
CA THR A 62 0.57 -18.03 13.33
C THR A 62 -0.25 -17.02 14.14
N PHE A 63 -1.55 -16.89 13.86
CA PHE A 63 -2.42 -15.97 14.61
C PHE A 63 -2.54 -16.36 16.10
N ARG A 64 -2.61 -17.66 16.42
CA ARG A 64 -2.60 -18.11 17.82
C ARG A 64 -1.30 -17.75 18.52
N LEU A 65 -0.16 -17.91 17.83
CA LEU A 65 1.14 -17.54 18.38
C LEU A 65 1.21 -16.03 18.67
N LEU A 66 0.77 -15.20 17.72
CA LEU A 66 0.70 -13.74 17.92
C LEU A 66 -0.26 -13.35 19.06
N ALA A 67 -1.38 -14.04 19.21
CA ALA A 67 -2.31 -13.80 20.31
C ALA A 67 -1.67 -14.13 21.67
N GLN A 68 -0.83 -15.15 21.75
CA GLN A 68 -0.14 -15.60 22.96
C GLN A 68 1.08 -14.75 23.31
N GLU A 69 1.96 -14.48 22.34
CA GLU A 69 3.22 -13.74 22.54
C GLU A 69 3.04 -12.21 22.51
N GLY A 70 1.90 -11.73 22.02
CA GLY A 70 1.67 -10.31 21.76
C GLY A 70 2.31 -9.85 20.44
N LEU A 71 2.04 -8.59 20.05
CA LEU A 71 2.52 -8.05 18.77
C LEU A 71 4.04 -7.94 18.71
N GLN A 72 4.71 -7.77 19.84
CA GLN A 72 6.17 -7.79 19.90
C GLN A 72 6.77 -9.16 19.58
N GLY A 73 6.02 -10.25 19.76
CA GLY A 73 6.41 -11.59 19.35
C GLY A 73 6.65 -11.71 17.85
N PHE A 74 6.03 -10.85 17.03
CA PHE A 74 6.31 -10.77 15.59
C PHE A 74 7.76 -10.36 15.30
N TYR A 75 8.31 -9.42 16.09
CA TYR A 75 9.65 -8.88 15.86
C TYR A 75 10.76 -9.53 16.69
N ALA A 76 10.43 -10.05 17.87
CA ALA A 76 11.42 -10.57 18.82
C ALA A 76 11.09 -11.96 19.39
N GLY A 77 10.03 -12.60 18.91
CA GLY A 77 9.54 -13.90 19.41
C GLY A 77 9.92 -15.11 18.56
N GLN A 78 9.15 -16.15 18.69
CA GLN A 78 9.32 -17.38 17.92
C GLN A 78 9.05 -17.15 16.42
N LEU A 79 8.02 -16.32 16.09
CA LEU A 79 7.64 -16.05 14.72
C LEU A 79 8.76 -15.32 13.95
N SER A 80 9.45 -14.36 14.56
CA SER A 80 10.55 -13.66 13.91
C SER A 80 11.69 -14.59 13.50
N LYS A 81 11.97 -15.60 14.33
CA LYS A 81 13.01 -16.61 14.00
C LYS A 81 12.60 -17.44 12.80
N MET A 82 11.36 -17.93 12.78
CA MET A 82 10.84 -18.72 11.66
C MET A 82 10.87 -17.90 10.35
N LEU A 83 10.40 -16.64 10.40
CA LEU A 83 10.42 -15.74 9.25
C LEU A 83 11.85 -15.47 8.75
N LEU A 84 12.81 -15.26 9.64
CA LEU A 84 14.19 -15.03 9.27
C LEU A 84 14.85 -16.26 8.66
N ASP A 85 14.54 -17.45 9.15
CA ASP A 85 15.04 -18.69 8.57
C ASP A 85 14.53 -18.85 7.12
N ASP A 86 13.25 -18.61 6.87
CA ASP A 86 12.65 -18.66 5.53
C ASP A 86 13.18 -17.56 4.61
N LEU A 87 13.30 -16.33 5.10
CA LEU A 87 13.83 -15.19 4.35
C LEU A 87 15.30 -15.44 3.95
N ASN A 88 16.12 -15.94 4.86
CA ASN A 88 17.52 -16.27 4.59
C ASN A 88 17.63 -17.41 3.57
N ALA A 89 16.78 -18.43 3.66
CA ALA A 89 16.72 -19.52 2.68
C ALA A 89 16.33 -19.01 1.28
N ALA A 90 15.50 -17.95 1.22
CA ALA A 90 15.11 -17.27 -0.02
C ALA A 90 16.14 -16.25 -0.53
N GLY A 91 17.28 -16.05 0.18
CA GLY A 91 18.33 -15.09 -0.20
C GLY A 91 18.06 -13.64 0.20
N SER A 92 17.15 -13.39 1.13
CA SER A 92 16.89 -12.05 1.67
C SER A 92 18.14 -11.53 2.44
N PRO A 93 18.47 -10.24 2.32
CA PRO A 93 19.53 -9.61 3.11
C PRO A 93 19.13 -9.30 4.55
N LEU A 94 17.85 -9.48 4.94
CA LEU A 94 17.36 -9.16 6.27
C LEU A 94 17.97 -10.09 7.33
N GLY A 95 18.40 -9.48 8.43
CA GLY A 95 18.96 -10.16 9.60
C GLY A 95 18.11 -9.96 10.86
N TYR A 96 18.54 -10.61 11.94
CA TYR A 96 17.85 -10.51 13.23
C TYR A 96 17.78 -9.07 13.76
N GLU A 97 18.80 -8.27 13.52
CA GLU A 97 18.84 -6.87 13.98
C GLU A 97 17.81 -6.00 13.27
N ASP A 98 17.49 -6.29 12.01
CA ASP A 98 16.46 -5.58 11.26
C ASP A 98 15.07 -5.78 11.87
N PHE A 99 14.85 -6.92 12.50
CA PHE A 99 13.59 -7.22 13.21
C PHE A 99 13.55 -6.58 14.59
N ILE A 100 14.52 -6.84 15.44
CA ILE A 100 14.47 -6.43 16.85
C ILE A 100 14.59 -4.91 17.06
N TYR A 101 15.20 -4.18 16.11
CA TYR A 101 15.28 -2.72 16.17
C TYR A 101 14.17 -2.03 15.39
N HIS A 102 13.28 -2.81 14.74
CA HIS A 102 12.11 -2.23 14.09
C HIS A 102 11.06 -1.86 15.13
N ASP A 103 10.60 -0.62 15.07
CA ASP A 103 9.52 -0.12 15.94
C ASP A 103 8.54 0.76 15.16
N ALA A 104 7.32 0.83 15.65
CA ALA A 104 6.31 1.72 15.11
C ALA A 104 6.58 3.15 15.56
N LEU A 105 6.74 4.06 14.61
CA LEU A 105 7.02 5.46 14.89
C LEU A 105 5.72 6.28 14.86
N ALA A 106 5.43 6.97 15.96
CA ALA A 106 4.37 7.98 15.98
C ALA A 106 4.90 9.27 15.32
N CYS A 107 4.31 9.66 14.22
CA CYS A 107 4.70 10.86 13.48
C CYS A 107 3.51 11.76 13.20
N ALA A 108 3.76 13.08 13.04
CA ALA A 108 2.74 14.00 12.61
C ALA A 108 2.34 13.71 11.16
N PRO A 109 1.04 13.60 10.83
CA PRO A 109 0.62 13.43 9.45
C PRO A 109 0.90 14.67 8.62
N LEU A 110 1.14 14.48 7.33
CA LEU A 110 1.05 15.56 6.35
C LEU A 110 -0.39 16.04 6.26
N HIS A 111 -0.59 17.34 6.01
CA HIS A 111 -1.93 17.87 5.84
C HIS A 111 -1.99 19.01 4.80
N VAL A 112 -3.15 19.13 4.17
CA VAL A 112 -3.52 20.25 3.29
C VAL A 112 -4.99 20.62 3.50
N ARG A 113 -5.35 21.85 3.15
CA ARG A 113 -6.75 22.25 3.02
C ARG A 113 -7.14 22.25 1.55
N VAL A 114 -8.22 21.54 1.23
CA VAL A 114 -8.79 21.44 -0.12
C VAL A 114 -10.32 21.48 0.01
N ALA A 115 -10.98 22.35 -0.75
CA ALA A 115 -12.43 22.50 -0.77
C ALA A 115 -13.06 22.69 0.63
N GLY A 116 -12.36 23.41 1.52
CA GLY A 116 -12.81 23.64 2.89
C GLY A 116 -12.58 22.48 3.88
N ALA A 117 -12.18 21.31 3.41
CA ALA A 117 -11.82 20.17 4.23
C ALA A 117 -10.32 20.14 4.55
N SER A 118 -9.96 19.55 5.70
CA SER A 118 -8.57 19.19 6.03
C SER A 118 -8.33 17.74 5.62
N LEU A 119 -7.35 17.53 4.77
CA LEU A 119 -6.94 16.20 4.29
C LEU A 119 -5.61 15.84 4.92
N TYR A 120 -5.48 14.60 5.35
CA TYR A 120 -4.29 14.08 6.01
C TYR A 120 -3.78 12.84 5.29
N ASN A 121 -2.47 12.66 5.29
CA ASN A 121 -1.85 11.42 4.82
C ASN A 121 -0.52 11.16 5.57
N ALA A 122 -0.02 9.94 5.50
CA ALA A 122 1.23 9.57 6.12
C ALA A 122 2.42 10.31 5.49
N PRO A 123 3.43 10.71 6.31
CA PRO A 123 4.65 11.36 5.80
C PRO A 123 5.56 10.35 5.08
N PRO A 124 6.63 10.82 4.41
CA PRO A 124 7.67 9.94 3.91
C PRO A 124 8.21 8.97 4.99
N PRO A 125 8.59 7.76 4.60
CA PRO A 125 8.87 7.29 3.24
C PRO A 125 7.63 6.90 2.42
N THR A 126 6.42 7.09 2.95
CA THR A 126 5.20 6.83 2.17
C THR A 126 4.99 7.86 1.06
N GLN A 127 4.17 7.52 0.10
CA GLN A 127 3.84 8.39 -1.03
C GLN A 127 2.67 9.36 -0.73
N GLY A 128 2.29 9.50 0.53
CA GLY A 128 1.15 10.33 0.97
C GLY A 128 1.20 11.78 0.49
N VAL A 129 2.41 12.36 0.39
CA VAL A 129 2.61 13.70 -0.15
C VAL A 129 2.10 13.86 -1.58
N ALA A 130 2.24 12.82 -2.43
CA ALA A 130 1.78 12.87 -3.81
C ALA A 130 0.26 12.98 -3.88
N SER A 131 -0.48 12.18 -3.09
CA SER A 131 -1.95 12.24 -3.04
C SER A 131 -2.45 13.63 -2.62
N LEU A 132 -1.84 14.21 -1.58
CA LEU A 132 -2.20 15.54 -1.10
C LEU A 132 -1.85 16.63 -2.15
N ALA A 133 -0.73 16.49 -2.84
CA ALA A 133 -0.32 17.41 -3.90
C ALA A 133 -1.27 17.34 -5.10
N ILE A 134 -1.69 16.15 -5.53
CA ILE A 134 -2.68 15.96 -6.59
C ILE A 134 -3.96 16.72 -6.28
N LEU A 135 -4.54 16.51 -5.12
CA LEU A 135 -5.81 17.12 -4.73
C LEU A 135 -5.69 18.65 -4.62
N LYS A 136 -4.57 19.12 -4.08
CA LYS A 136 -4.29 20.57 -3.97
C LYS A 136 -4.09 21.24 -5.33
N MET A 137 -3.47 20.60 -6.31
CA MET A 137 -3.36 21.10 -7.68
C MET A 137 -4.70 21.01 -8.40
N PHE A 138 -5.42 19.91 -8.26
CA PHE A 138 -6.71 19.73 -8.90
C PHE A 138 -7.75 20.78 -8.47
N GLU A 139 -7.82 21.12 -7.19
CA GLU A 139 -8.64 22.24 -6.71
C GLU A 139 -8.35 23.54 -7.46
N ARG A 140 -7.06 23.85 -7.69
CA ARG A 140 -6.63 25.07 -8.38
C ARG A 140 -6.94 25.08 -9.87
N LEU A 141 -7.14 23.94 -10.49
CA LEU A 141 -7.60 23.86 -11.87
C LEU A 141 -9.03 24.36 -12.04
N GLY A 142 -9.81 24.42 -10.95
CA GLY A 142 -11.15 25.00 -10.92
C GLY A 142 -12.18 24.17 -11.70
N VAL A 143 -11.98 22.86 -11.83
CA VAL A 143 -12.91 21.95 -12.53
C VAL A 143 -14.20 21.83 -11.71
N GLN A 144 -15.35 22.08 -12.32
CA GLN A 144 -16.65 22.08 -11.66
C GLN A 144 -17.47 20.82 -11.95
N GLU A 145 -17.26 20.19 -13.10
CA GLU A 145 -18.04 19.03 -13.54
C GLU A 145 -17.25 17.74 -13.32
N GLY A 146 -17.87 16.74 -12.68
CA GLY A 146 -17.30 15.42 -12.52
C GLY A 146 -17.35 14.59 -13.79
N GLU A 147 -16.48 13.58 -13.89
CA GLU A 147 -16.46 12.53 -14.92
C GLU A 147 -16.26 12.96 -16.38
N GLY A 148 -16.24 14.27 -16.67
CA GLY A 148 -15.98 14.80 -18.00
C GLY A 148 -14.47 14.86 -18.32
N PHE A 149 -14.14 15.24 -19.57
CA PHE A 149 -12.75 15.38 -20.01
C PHE A 149 -11.92 16.25 -19.08
N ALA A 150 -12.40 17.43 -18.71
CA ALA A 150 -11.65 18.36 -17.84
C ALA A 150 -11.33 17.72 -16.47
N HIS A 151 -12.24 16.92 -15.94
CA HIS A 151 -12.04 16.21 -14.67
C HIS A 151 -10.94 15.16 -14.78
N ILE A 152 -11.09 14.22 -15.70
CA ILE A 152 -10.14 13.12 -15.87
C ILE A 152 -8.77 13.63 -16.31
N HIS A 153 -8.75 14.52 -17.31
CA HIS A 153 -7.52 15.15 -17.80
C HIS A 153 -6.80 15.92 -16.70
N GLY A 154 -7.53 16.75 -15.94
CA GLY A 154 -6.97 17.53 -14.84
C GLY A 154 -6.37 16.67 -13.74
N LEU A 155 -7.04 15.56 -13.37
CA LEU A 155 -6.49 14.60 -12.40
C LEU A 155 -5.20 13.93 -12.92
N VAL A 156 -5.20 13.48 -14.18
CA VAL A 156 -4.03 12.83 -14.78
C VAL A 156 -2.84 13.82 -14.84
N GLU A 157 -3.06 15.04 -15.29
CA GLU A 157 -1.98 16.04 -15.39
C GLU A 157 -1.48 16.47 -13.99
N ALA A 158 -2.37 16.66 -13.01
CA ALA A 158 -1.97 16.90 -11.62
C ALA A 158 -1.18 15.74 -11.04
N THR A 159 -1.56 14.50 -11.36
CA THR A 159 -0.82 13.30 -10.95
C THR A 159 0.59 13.30 -11.53
N LYS A 160 0.77 13.63 -12.81
CA LYS A 160 2.09 13.75 -13.43
C LYS A 160 2.99 14.74 -12.66
N GLN A 161 2.49 15.92 -12.36
CA GLN A 161 3.26 16.92 -11.63
C GLN A 161 3.63 16.46 -10.21
N ALA A 162 2.69 15.82 -9.50
CA ALA A 162 2.94 15.30 -8.17
C ALA A 162 3.95 14.14 -8.18
N PHE A 163 3.91 13.29 -9.21
CA PHE A 163 4.81 12.16 -9.35
C PHE A 163 6.24 12.57 -9.72
N LEU A 164 6.42 13.68 -10.46
CA LEU A 164 7.75 14.25 -10.67
C LEU A 164 8.39 14.60 -9.32
N PHE A 165 7.67 15.31 -8.45
CA PHE A 165 8.15 15.60 -7.11
C PHE A 165 8.44 14.32 -6.30
N ARG A 166 7.49 13.37 -6.32
CA ARG A 166 7.64 12.10 -5.61
C ARG A 166 8.89 11.36 -6.03
N ASN A 167 9.11 11.22 -7.34
CA ASN A 167 10.23 10.45 -7.88
C ASN A 167 11.59 11.08 -7.55
N ASP A 168 11.64 12.40 -7.49
CA ASP A 168 12.89 13.14 -7.26
C ASP A 168 13.22 13.33 -5.78
N HIS A 169 12.21 13.37 -4.89
CA HIS A 169 12.40 13.84 -3.52
C HIS A 169 11.90 12.89 -2.43
N VAL A 170 11.03 11.91 -2.74
CA VAL A 170 10.45 11.03 -1.71
C VAL A 170 11.25 9.76 -1.54
N GLY A 171 11.76 9.56 -0.35
CA GLY A 171 12.53 8.38 0.06
C GLY A 171 12.65 8.29 1.57
N ASP A 172 13.72 7.68 2.06
CA ASP A 172 14.00 7.68 3.49
C ASP A 172 14.20 9.12 3.99
N PRO A 173 13.41 9.58 4.98
CA PRO A 173 13.45 10.95 5.48
C PRO A 173 14.84 11.44 5.90
N ARG A 174 15.75 10.52 6.31
CA ARG A 174 17.12 10.84 6.67
C ARG A 174 17.97 11.34 5.50
N TRP A 175 17.54 11.03 4.28
CA TRP A 175 18.28 11.35 3.05
C TRP A 175 17.51 12.32 2.15
N MET A 176 16.31 12.68 2.53
CA MET A 176 15.53 13.68 1.79
C MET A 176 16.15 15.07 1.92
N THR A 177 16.23 15.78 0.80
CA THR A 177 16.75 17.15 0.74
C THR A 177 15.65 18.20 0.85
N GLU A 178 14.38 17.79 0.73
CA GLU A 178 13.22 18.66 0.79
C GLU A 178 12.17 18.11 1.74
N ASP A 179 11.67 18.94 2.64
CA ASP A 179 10.60 18.60 3.57
C ASP A 179 9.25 18.54 2.84
N ALA A 180 8.54 17.42 3.00
CA ALA A 180 7.27 17.18 2.32
C ALA A 180 6.15 18.14 2.75
N GLN A 181 6.11 18.55 4.02
CA GLN A 181 5.10 19.50 4.50
C GLN A 181 5.42 20.93 4.04
N LEU A 182 6.69 21.31 4.02
CA LEU A 182 7.11 22.60 3.46
C LEU A 182 6.79 22.69 1.96
N PHE A 183 7.03 21.61 1.21
CA PHE A 183 6.58 21.53 -0.18
C PHE A 183 5.08 21.75 -0.30
N LEU A 184 4.27 21.02 0.46
CA LEU A 184 2.81 21.17 0.45
C LEU A 184 2.33 22.58 0.84
N ASN A 185 3.06 23.29 1.67
CA ASN A 185 2.74 24.66 2.09
C ASN A 185 3.19 25.74 1.09
N ASN A 186 4.02 25.42 0.12
CA ASN A 186 4.57 26.38 -0.83
C ASN A 186 3.55 26.73 -1.93
N THR A 187 2.75 27.76 -1.67
CA THR A 187 1.69 28.21 -2.58
C THR A 187 2.22 28.64 -3.96
N GLU A 188 3.32 29.37 -4.00
CA GLU A 188 3.93 29.84 -5.25
C GLU A 188 4.37 28.66 -6.14
N ARG A 189 4.98 27.65 -5.54
CA ARG A 189 5.35 26.42 -6.26
C ARG A 189 4.13 25.71 -6.84
N PHE A 190 3.04 25.61 -6.09
CA PHE A 190 1.79 25.02 -6.60
C PHE A 190 1.17 25.81 -7.73
N GLU A 191 1.18 27.14 -7.67
CA GLU A 191 0.73 28.00 -8.77
C GLU A 191 1.57 27.76 -10.03
N LYS A 192 2.89 27.65 -9.88
CA LYS A 192 3.78 27.31 -10.98
C LYS A 192 3.48 25.91 -11.56
N LEU A 193 3.34 24.88 -10.72
CA LEU A 193 3.03 23.53 -11.18
C LEU A 193 1.70 23.47 -11.95
N VAL A 194 0.67 24.14 -11.44
CA VAL A 194 -0.64 24.22 -12.11
C VAL A 194 -0.53 24.96 -13.44
N SER A 195 0.30 26.02 -13.54
CA SER A 195 0.49 26.76 -14.78
C SER A 195 1.17 25.96 -15.89
N LEU A 196 1.86 24.88 -15.56
CA LEU A 196 2.46 23.95 -16.52
C LEU A 196 1.43 22.98 -17.14
N ILE A 197 0.25 22.87 -16.54
CA ILE A 197 -0.81 21.97 -17.02
C ILE A 197 -1.54 22.61 -18.20
N ASP A 198 -1.39 22.04 -19.39
CA ASP A 198 -2.24 22.38 -20.54
C ASP A 198 -3.62 21.75 -20.34
N LYS A 199 -4.67 22.57 -20.30
CA LYS A 199 -6.05 22.11 -20.08
C LYS A 199 -6.67 21.34 -21.25
N LYS A 200 -6.00 21.29 -22.40
CA LYS A 200 -6.51 20.70 -23.65
C LYS A 200 -5.65 19.55 -24.18
N HIS A 201 -4.37 19.57 -23.87
CA HIS A 201 -3.41 18.62 -24.41
C HIS A 201 -2.63 17.95 -23.29
N ALA A 202 -2.42 16.64 -23.41
CA ALA A 202 -1.60 15.90 -22.48
C ALA A 202 -0.12 16.31 -22.59
N ILE A 203 0.50 16.61 -21.46
CA ILE A 203 1.94 16.84 -21.37
C ILE A 203 2.65 15.48 -21.56
N PRO A 204 3.73 15.41 -22.36
CA PRO A 204 4.53 14.20 -22.44
C PRO A 204 4.98 13.75 -21.05
N TRP A 205 4.75 12.48 -20.72
CA TRP A 205 5.26 11.88 -19.51
C TRP A 205 6.70 11.41 -19.76
N PRO A 206 7.67 11.78 -18.93
CA PRO A 206 8.98 11.18 -19.01
C PRO A 206 8.83 9.71 -18.60
N VAL A 207 8.78 8.85 -19.62
CA VAL A 207 8.81 7.40 -19.38
C VAL A 207 10.24 7.10 -18.91
N PRO A 208 10.46 6.57 -17.70
CA PRO A 208 11.77 6.04 -17.35
C PRO A 208 12.17 5.02 -18.40
N GLU A 209 13.44 5.03 -18.82
CA GLU A 209 13.94 3.91 -19.61
C GLU A 209 13.52 2.64 -18.86
N ARG A 210 12.73 1.79 -19.51
CA ARG A 210 12.33 0.53 -18.92
C ARG A 210 13.63 -0.20 -18.60
N VAL A 211 13.92 -0.36 -17.33
CA VAL A 211 14.82 -1.40 -16.89
C VAL A 211 14.14 -2.70 -17.34
N GLU A 212 14.72 -3.34 -18.35
CA GLU A 212 14.24 -4.62 -18.81
C GLU A 212 14.18 -5.55 -17.60
N ASP A 213 13.05 -6.24 -17.47
CA ASP A 213 12.78 -7.24 -16.46
C ASP A 213 12.31 -6.76 -15.08
N THR A 214 11.08 -6.38 -15.02
CA THR A 214 10.20 -6.90 -13.97
C THR A 214 8.74 -6.72 -14.42
N ASP A 215 8.20 -7.72 -15.09
CA ASP A 215 6.75 -7.92 -15.21
C ASP A 215 6.10 -8.29 -13.84
N GLN A 216 6.74 -7.92 -12.74
CA GLN A 216 6.17 -8.06 -11.41
C GLN A 216 5.26 -6.86 -11.15
N PHE A 217 4.03 -6.99 -11.58
CA PHE A 217 2.95 -6.13 -11.12
C PHE A 217 2.66 -6.49 -9.67
N GLY A 218 3.16 -5.65 -8.74
CA GLY A 218 2.73 -5.73 -7.35
C GLY A 218 1.25 -5.38 -7.26
N ASP A 219 0.51 -6.09 -6.42
CA ASP A 219 -0.88 -5.76 -6.09
C ASP A 219 -0.95 -5.18 -4.68
N THR A 220 -1.94 -4.34 -4.44
CA THR A 220 -2.11 -3.65 -3.16
C THR A 220 -3.57 -3.71 -2.75
N THR A 221 -3.80 -4.01 -1.46
CA THR A 221 -5.12 -3.92 -0.86
C THR A 221 -5.14 -2.84 0.20
N TRP A 222 -6.23 -2.08 0.25
CA TRP A 222 -6.49 -1.11 1.30
C TRP A 222 -7.67 -1.56 2.15
N MET A 223 -7.52 -1.42 3.46
CA MET A 223 -8.60 -1.67 4.42
C MET A 223 -8.70 -0.49 5.37
N GLY A 224 -9.92 -0.12 5.74
CA GLY A 224 -10.16 0.94 6.71
C GLY A 224 -11.37 0.66 7.57
N ALA A 225 -11.32 1.13 8.80
CA ALA A 225 -12.42 1.06 9.76
C ALA A 225 -12.58 2.39 10.49
N VAL A 226 -13.83 2.75 10.78
CA VAL A 226 -14.17 3.95 11.56
C VAL A 226 -15.17 3.55 12.63
N ASP A 227 -14.90 3.90 13.87
CA ASP A 227 -15.83 3.66 14.97
C ASP A 227 -16.81 4.83 15.19
N SER A 228 -17.75 4.64 16.13
CA SER A 228 -18.76 5.65 16.45
C SER A 228 -18.20 6.91 17.11
N SER A 229 -16.96 6.89 17.60
CA SER A 229 -16.26 8.07 18.15
C SER A 229 -15.53 8.86 17.06
N GLY A 230 -15.47 8.36 15.85
CA GLY A 230 -14.73 8.93 14.72
C GLY A 230 -13.25 8.51 14.68
N MET A 231 -12.82 7.52 15.47
CA MET A 231 -11.48 6.95 15.35
C MET A 231 -11.39 6.16 14.06
N CYS A 232 -10.39 6.47 13.25
CA CYS A 232 -10.14 5.83 11.98
C CYS A 232 -8.84 5.03 12.03
N VAL A 233 -8.87 3.84 11.45
CA VAL A 233 -7.70 3.00 11.22
C VAL A 233 -7.67 2.60 9.75
N SER A 234 -6.51 2.72 9.10
CA SER A 234 -6.33 2.33 7.70
C SER A 234 -4.99 1.62 7.50
#